data_654d5571ef62278a1b69ae8e7934ce16
#
_entry.id   654d5571ef62278a1b69ae8e7934ce16
#
_cell.length_a   1.000
_cell.length_b   1.000
_cell.length_c   1.000
_cell.angle_alpha   90.00
_cell.angle_beta   90.00
_cell.angle_gamma   90.00
#
_symmetry.space_group_name_H-M   'P 1'
#
loop_
_entity.id
_entity.type
_entity.pdbx_description
1 polymer ?
#
loop_
_entity_poly.entity_id
_entity_poly.type
_entity_poly.pdbx_seq_one_letter_code
_entity_poly.pdbx_strand_id
1 'polypeptide(L)'
;MLFRSPVGMISGINIVDIPADEKLAQSICESAQRVGKITCVRGKIASGDCFVNDAEKKKYISGTFGAIACEMEGAAIGQVCYVNGVPFCVIRAISDSADGSSHMDYTEFTALAAKNSAAVMLELLSSGK
;
A
#
# COMPACT_ATOMS: atom_id res chain seq x y z
N MET A 1 -19.81 -22.05 -22.42
CA MET A 1 -18.70 -21.07 -22.41
C MET A 1 -18.45 -20.67 -20.97
N LEU A 2 -17.34 -21.07 -20.36
CA LEU A 2 -17.00 -20.71 -18.98
C LEU A 2 -16.25 -19.37 -19.03
N PHE A 3 -16.87 -18.31 -18.54
CA PHE A 3 -16.20 -17.03 -18.34
C PHE A 3 -15.24 -17.18 -17.16
N ARG A 4 -13.94 -17.27 -17.46
CA ARG A 4 -12.90 -17.20 -16.42
C ARG A 4 -12.43 -15.76 -16.33
N SER A 5 -12.86 -15.07 -15.28
CA SER A 5 -12.29 -13.79 -14.92
C SER A 5 -10.83 -13.96 -14.45
N PRO A 6 -9.94 -13.00 -14.74
CA PRO A 6 -8.60 -13.00 -14.15
C PRO A 6 -8.67 -13.08 -12.62
N VAL A 7 -7.66 -13.71 -12.02
CA VAL A 7 -7.55 -13.76 -10.55
C VAL A 7 -7.47 -12.34 -10.00
N GLY A 8 -8.24 -12.05 -8.97
CA GLY A 8 -8.30 -10.72 -8.35
C GLY A 8 -9.21 -9.70 -9.08
N MET A 9 -9.88 -10.09 -10.17
CA MET A 9 -10.79 -9.17 -10.84
C MET A 9 -11.98 -8.83 -9.96
N ILE A 10 -12.19 -7.52 -9.76
CA ILE A 10 -13.30 -6.98 -8.95
C ILE A 10 -14.55 -6.92 -9.83
N SER A 11 -15.58 -7.67 -9.43
CA SER A 11 -16.86 -7.70 -10.11
C SER A 11 -17.52 -6.31 -10.11
N GLY A 12 -18.15 -5.97 -11.22
CA GLY A 12 -18.84 -4.69 -11.40
C GLY A 12 -17.97 -3.59 -12.02
N ILE A 13 -16.71 -3.47 -11.61
CA ILE A 13 -15.76 -2.54 -12.25
C ILE A 13 -14.80 -3.22 -13.23
N ASN A 14 -14.71 -4.54 -13.18
CA ASN A 14 -13.97 -5.40 -14.13
C ASN A 14 -12.48 -5.08 -14.27
N ILE A 15 -11.84 -4.69 -13.18
CA ILE A 15 -10.39 -4.44 -13.11
C ILE A 15 -9.77 -5.28 -12.00
N VAL A 16 -8.50 -5.58 -12.11
CA VAL A 16 -7.68 -6.24 -11.07
C VAL A 16 -6.97 -5.19 -10.22
N ASP A 17 -6.38 -4.20 -10.89
CA ASP A 17 -5.61 -3.16 -10.26
C ASP A 17 -6.40 -1.85 -10.22
N ILE A 18 -6.60 -1.30 -9.04
CA ILE A 18 -7.20 0.02 -8.86
C ILE A 18 -6.07 1.05 -8.91
N PRO A 19 -6.02 1.94 -9.92
CA PRO A 19 -4.93 2.90 -10.03
C PRO A 19 -5.03 3.98 -8.96
N ALA A 20 -3.95 4.21 -8.22
CA ALA A 20 -3.83 5.36 -7.35
C ALA A 20 -3.65 6.65 -8.17
N ASP A 21 -3.94 7.80 -7.57
CA ASP A 21 -3.68 9.10 -8.19
C ASP A 21 -2.17 9.35 -8.25
N GLU A 22 -1.66 9.57 -9.46
CA GLU A 22 -0.23 9.71 -9.74
C GLU A 22 0.36 10.98 -9.11
N LYS A 23 -0.37 12.10 -9.14
CA LYS A 23 0.09 13.36 -8.56
C LYS A 23 0.16 13.27 -7.04
N LEU A 24 -0.84 12.65 -6.43
CA LEU A 24 -0.87 12.43 -5.00
C LEU A 24 0.26 11.49 -4.57
N ALA A 25 0.48 10.39 -5.28
CA ALA A 25 1.57 9.46 -5.02
C ALA A 25 2.95 10.14 -5.13
N GLN A 26 3.14 10.98 -6.14
CA GLN A 26 4.37 11.75 -6.31
C GLN A 26 4.59 12.73 -5.16
N SER A 27 3.56 13.50 -4.79
CA SER A 27 3.62 14.47 -3.69
C SER A 27 3.94 13.81 -2.35
N ILE A 28 3.41 12.61 -2.11
CA ILE A 28 3.72 11.81 -0.91
C ILE A 28 5.20 11.42 -0.87
N CYS A 29 5.74 10.91 -1.99
CA CYS A 29 7.15 10.54 -2.07
C CYS A 29 8.08 11.75 -1.85
N GLU A 30 7.76 12.88 -2.44
CA GLU A 30 8.50 14.12 -2.24
C GLU A 30 8.46 14.60 -0.79
N SER A 31 7.29 14.49 -0.14
CA SER A 31 7.14 14.81 1.27
C SER A 31 7.96 13.88 2.16
N ALA A 32 7.99 12.59 1.88
CA ALA A 32 8.85 11.63 2.57
C ALA A 32 10.34 11.96 2.42
N GLN A 33 10.77 12.38 1.23
CA GLN A 33 12.14 12.82 0.98
C GLN A 33 12.51 14.09 1.78
N ARG A 34 11.59 15.07 1.86
CA ARG A 34 11.81 16.30 2.63
C ARG A 34 11.87 16.06 4.14
N VAL A 35 11.04 15.16 4.66
CA VAL A 35 11.13 14.72 6.07
C VAL A 35 12.49 14.10 6.35
N GLY A 36 13.06 13.39 5.40
CA GLY A 36 14.36 12.72 5.51
C GLY A 36 14.32 11.48 6.40
N LYS A 37 15.34 10.63 6.31
CA LYS A 37 15.48 9.38 7.07
C LYS A 37 14.35 8.35 6.85
N ILE A 38 13.53 8.54 5.81
CA ILE A 38 12.45 7.65 5.42
C ILE A 38 12.69 7.18 4.00
N THR A 39 12.79 5.86 3.81
CA THR A 39 12.82 5.28 2.47
C THR A 39 11.38 5.16 1.96
N CYS A 40 11.04 5.88 0.92
CA CYS A 40 9.75 5.77 0.24
C CYS A 40 9.91 4.96 -1.03
N VAL A 41 9.13 3.90 -1.17
CA VAL A 41 9.11 3.04 -2.35
C VAL A 41 7.70 3.06 -2.94
N ARG A 42 7.61 3.22 -4.25
CA ARG A 42 6.33 3.14 -4.98
C ARG A 42 6.16 1.74 -5.56
N GLY A 43 4.97 1.22 -5.45
CA GLY A 43 4.66 -0.10 -6.01
C GLY A 43 3.23 -0.50 -5.75
N LYS A 44 2.88 -1.68 -6.22
CA LYS A 44 1.55 -2.25 -6.03
C LYS A 44 1.41 -2.82 -4.62
N ILE A 45 0.28 -2.53 -3.98
CA ILE A 45 -0.11 -3.10 -2.69
C ILE A 45 -1.27 -4.05 -2.94
N ALA A 46 -1.17 -5.28 -2.47
CA ALA A 46 -2.26 -6.25 -2.51
C ALA A 46 -3.11 -6.14 -1.24
N SER A 47 -4.44 -6.09 -1.39
CA SER A 47 -5.37 -6.12 -0.27
C SER A 47 -6.15 -7.42 -0.25
N GLY A 48 -6.42 -7.95 0.95
CA GLY A 48 -7.26 -9.15 1.10
C GLY A 48 -7.61 -9.42 2.57
N ASP A 49 -8.68 -10.18 2.80
CA ASP A 49 -9.25 -10.43 4.11
C ASP A 49 -8.47 -11.45 4.94
N CYS A 50 -7.14 -11.44 4.83
CA CYS A 50 -6.34 -12.32 5.65
C CYS A 50 -4.96 -11.75 5.98
N PHE A 51 -4.53 -12.00 7.21
CA PHE A 51 -3.16 -11.72 7.64
C PHE A 51 -2.17 -12.68 6.93
N VAL A 52 -1.21 -12.12 6.22
CA VAL A 52 -0.23 -12.88 5.43
C VAL A 52 1.08 -13.00 6.20
N ASN A 53 1.29 -14.15 6.85
CA ASN A 53 2.52 -14.49 7.59
C ASN A 53 3.27 -15.69 7.01
N ASP A 54 2.79 -16.27 5.91
CA ASP A 54 3.32 -17.45 5.26
C ASP A 54 4.13 -17.08 4.02
N ALA A 55 5.34 -17.63 3.90
CA ALA A 55 6.27 -17.37 2.81
C ALA A 55 5.73 -17.81 1.43
N GLU A 56 5.02 -18.93 1.35
CA GLU A 56 4.43 -19.42 0.09
C GLU A 56 3.33 -18.48 -0.37
N LYS A 57 2.49 -18.01 0.54
CA LYS A 57 1.43 -17.06 0.25
C LYS A 57 1.98 -15.70 -0.18
N LYS A 58 3.04 -15.21 0.48
CA LYS A 58 3.78 -14.01 0.08
C LYS A 58 4.30 -14.15 -1.35
N LYS A 59 4.96 -15.27 -1.66
CA LYS A 59 5.47 -15.57 -3.00
C LYS A 59 4.36 -15.66 -4.05
N TYR A 60 3.24 -16.27 -3.71
CA TYR A 60 2.08 -16.35 -4.60
C TYR A 60 1.52 -14.95 -4.91
N ILE A 61 1.29 -14.12 -3.89
CA ILE A 61 0.76 -12.76 -4.05
C ILE A 61 1.71 -11.90 -4.88
N SER A 62 2.99 -11.90 -4.54
CA SER A 62 4.01 -11.16 -5.28
C SER A 62 4.11 -11.63 -6.74
N GLY A 63 4.15 -12.95 -6.98
CA GLY A 63 4.27 -13.51 -8.32
C GLY A 63 3.02 -13.33 -9.18
N THR A 64 1.82 -13.37 -8.57
CA THR A 64 0.55 -13.26 -9.30
C THR A 64 0.19 -11.82 -9.62
N PHE A 65 0.41 -10.91 -8.69
CA PHE A 65 -0.04 -9.52 -8.80
C PHE A 65 1.10 -8.51 -8.98
N GLY A 66 2.36 -8.93 -8.84
CA GLY A 66 3.50 -8.02 -8.81
C GLY A 66 3.50 -7.08 -7.60
N ALA A 67 2.82 -7.47 -6.51
CA ALA A 67 2.70 -6.67 -5.31
C ALA A 67 4.00 -6.69 -4.50
N ILE A 68 4.38 -5.53 -3.98
CA ILE A 68 5.56 -5.33 -3.11
C ILE A 68 5.18 -5.32 -1.62
N ALA A 69 3.91 -5.18 -1.32
CA ALA A 69 3.36 -5.21 0.04
C ALA A 69 1.95 -5.79 0.03
N CYS A 70 1.47 -6.24 1.18
CA CYS A 70 0.10 -6.67 1.38
C CYS A 70 -0.48 -6.09 2.68
N GLU A 71 -1.77 -5.83 2.67
CA GLU A 71 -2.55 -5.25 3.75
C GLU A 71 -4.03 -5.65 3.62
N MET A 72 -4.94 -5.09 4.38
CA MET A 72 -6.31 -5.60 4.49
C MET A 72 -7.42 -4.58 4.21
N GLU A 73 -7.12 -3.30 3.96
CA GLU A 73 -8.12 -2.23 3.85
C GLU A 73 -8.06 -1.40 2.57
N GLY A 74 -6.87 -1.27 1.98
CA GLY A 74 -6.59 -0.30 0.92
C GLY A 74 -7.42 -0.49 -0.35
N ALA A 75 -7.67 -1.73 -0.78
CA ALA A 75 -8.48 -1.98 -1.97
C ALA A 75 -9.96 -1.64 -1.76
N ALA A 76 -10.52 -1.87 -0.55
CA ALA A 76 -11.89 -1.50 -0.26
C ALA A 76 -12.10 0.02 -0.34
N ILE A 77 -11.19 0.78 0.28
CA ILE A 77 -11.20 2.25 0.21
C ILE A 77 -10.94 2.73 -1.23
N GLY A 78 -9.95 2.15 -1.89
CA GLY A 78 -9.59 2.48 -3.27
C GLY A 78 -10.74 2.22 -4.25
N GLN A 79 -11.49 1.12 -4.08
CA GLN A 79 -12.65 0.82 -4.89
C GLN A 79 -13.73 1.91 -4.75
N VAL A 80 -14.04 2.33 -3.52
CA VAL A 80 -15.00 3.42 -3.28
C VAL A 80 -14.52 4.71 -3.92
N CYS A 81 -13.27 5.08 -3.75
CA CYS A 81 -12.68 6.26 -4.37
C CYS A 81 -12.76 6.19 -5.90
N TYR A 82 -12.37 5.06 -6.48
CA TYR A 82 -12.37 4.85 -7.92
C TYR A 82 -13.76 5.00 -8.54
N VAL A 83 -14.78 4.36 -7.97
CA VAL A 83 -16.17 4.42 -8.48
C VAL A 83 -16.75 5.83 -8.38
N ASN A 84 -16.30 6.62 -7.40
CA ASN A 84 -16.78 7.98 -7.17
C ASN A 84 -15.87 9.07 -7.79
N GLY A 85 -14.82 8.69 -8.50
CA GLY A 85 -13.89 9.65 -9.13
C GLY A 85 -13.08 10.48 -8.11
N VAL A 86 -12.83 9.93 -6.92
CA VAL A 86 -12.06 10.59 -5.86
C VAL A 86 -10.60 10.16 -5.97
N PRO A 87 -9.65 11.10 -6.12
CA PRO A 87 -8.23 10.77 -6.08
C PRO A 87 -7.84 10.12 -4.76
N PHE A 88 -7.06 9.04 -4.81
CA PHE A 88 -6.59 8.35 -3.61
C PHE A 88 -5.19 7.79 -3.79
N CYS A 89 -4.51 7.54 -2.68
CA CYS A 89 -3.27 6.79 -2.60
C CYS A 89 -3.22 6.03 -1.28
N VAL A 90 -2.64 4.84 -1.28
CA VAL A 90 -2.43 4.05 -0.07
C VAL A 90 -0.99 4.21 0.38
N ILE A 91 -0.80 4.53 1.67
CA ILE A 91 0.51 4.62 2.32
C ILE A 91 0.58 3.55 3.39
N ARG A 92 1.68 2.80 3.42
CA ARG A 92 1.94 1.80 4.46
C ARG A 92 3.37 1.90 4.97
N ALA A 93 3.53 1.78 6.28
CA ALA A 93 4.80 1.47 6.88
C ALA A 93 4.95 -0.06 6.91
N ILE A 94 6.10 -0.55 6.48
CA ILE A 94 6.37 -1.99 6.42
C ILE A 94 7.07 -2.42 7.70
N SER A 95 6.44 -3.35 8.44
CA SER A 95 6.88 -3.79 9.78
C SER A 95 7.89 -4.92 9.75
N ASP A 96 7.86 -5.74 8.72
CA ASP A 96 8.76 -6.87 8.60
C ASP A 96 9.23 -7.05 7.16
N SER A 97 10.49 -7.40 7.03
CA SER A 97 10.98 -8.02 5.82
C SER A 97 10.48 -9.46 5.80
N ALA A 98 9.96 -9.89 4.66
CA ALA A 98 9.44 -11.25 4.48
C ALA A 98 10.47 -12.38 4.76
N ASP A 99 11.71 -12.04 5.09
CA ASP A 99 12.84 -12.93 5.33
C ASP A 99 13.08 -13.26 6.82
N GLY A 100 12.27 -12.72 7.73
CA GLY A 100 12.40 -12.97 9.16
C GLY A 100 13.62 -12.31 9.83
N SER A 101 14.30 -11.39 9.15
CA SER A 101 15.52 -10.73 9.64
C SER A 101 15.27 -9.50 10.53
N SER A 102 14.02 -9.11 10.73
CA SER A 102 13.69 -7.96 11.58
C SER A 102 13.74 -8.33 13.06
N HIS A 103 14.76 -7.83 13.76
CA HIS A 103 14.91 -7.92 15.22
C HIS A 103 14.29 -6.73 15.98
N MET A 104 13.55 -5.85 15.28
CA MET A 104 12.90 -4.71 15.95
C MET A 104 11.67 -5.20 16.71
N ASP A 105 11.55 -4.80 17.97
CA ASP A 105 10.32 -5.04 18.73
C ASP A 105 9.13 -4.35 18.04
N TYR A 106 8.00 -5.07 17.94
CA TYR A 106 6.78 -4.56 17.35
C TYR A 106 6.32 -3.23 17.98
N THR A 107 6.53 -3.05 19.26
CA THR A 107 6.18 -1.82 19.98
C THR A 107 7.04 -0.63 19.52
N GLU A 108 8.36 -0.85 19.39
CA GLU A 108 9.29 0.19 18.89
C GLU A 108 9.00 0.51 17.43
N PHE A 109 8.75 -0.52 16.61
CA PHE A 109 8.35 -0.33 15.21
C PHE A 109 7.09 0.52 15.11
N THR A 110 6.04 0.17 15.85
CA THR A 110 4.75 0.88 15.79
C THR A 110 4.89 2.35 16.15
N ALA A 111 5.66 2.68 17.19
CA ALA A 111 5.90 4.06 17.58
C ALA A 111 6.68 4.84 16.51
N LEU A 112 7.70 4.22 15.92
CA LEU A 112 8.48 4.84 14.84
C LEU A 112 7.65 5.02 13.56
N ALA A 113 6.87 4.01 13.17
CA ALA A 113 6.00 4.04 12.01
C ALA A 113 4.93 5.14 12.13
N ALA A 114 4.30 5.25 13.30
CA ALA A 114 3.31 6.30 13.56
C ALA A 114 3.93 7.70 13.46
N LYS A 115 5.10 7.90 14.07
CA LYS A 115 5.84 9.17 14.01
C LYS A 115 6.21 9.54 12.56
N ASN A 116 6.76 8.60 11.81
CA ASN A 116 7.17 8.83 10.42
C ASN A 116 5.98 9.11 9.52
N SER A 117 4.90 8.34 9.64
CA SER A 117 3.68 8.54 8.86
C SER A 117 3.06 9.90 9.14
N ALA A 118 2.97 10.30 10.41
CA ALA A 118 2.47 11.63 10.78
C ALA A 118 3.34 12.75 10.22
N ALA A 119 4.66 12.62 10.27
CA ALA A 119 5.58 13.61 9.71
C ALA A 119 5.40 13.79 8.19
N VAL A 120 5.27 12.68 7.44
CA VAL A 120 5.04 12.72 5.99
C VAL A 120 3.70 13.40 5.67
N MET A 121 2.65 13.07 6.42
CA MET A 121 1.32 13.67 6.21
C MET A 121 1.29 15.16 6.53
N LEU A 122 1.94 15.58 7.62
CA LEU A 122 2.05 17.01 7.95
C LEU A 122 2.83 17.78 6.89
N GLU A 123 3.93 17.22 6.39
CA GLU A 123 4.71 17.80 5.31
C GLU A 123 3.91 17.91 4.02
N LEU A 124 3.15 16.87 3.65
CA LEU A 124 2.27 16.87 2.48
C LEU A 124 1.23 18.01 2.57
N LEU A 125 0.55 18.12 3.72
CA LEU A 125 -0.49 19.11 3.94
C LEU A 125 0.07 20.56 3.97
N SER A 126 1.28 20.76 4.49
CA SER A 126 1.92 22.08 4.53
C SER A 126 2.48 22.50 3.19
N SER A 127 2.87 21.56 2.34
CA SER A 127 3.42 21.83 0.99
C SER A 127 2.33 22.07 -0.07
N GLY A 128 1.10 21.68 0.20
CA GLY A 128 -0.05 21.79 -0.71
C GLY A 128 -0.72 23.17 -0.74
N LYS A 129 -0.05 24.23 -0.29
CA LYS A 129 -0.55 25.63 -0.36
C LYS A 129 -0.13 26.33 -1.63
#